data_a05f751660d9a281c6406f207d464685
#
_entry.id   a05f751660d9a281c6406f207d464685
#
_cell.length_a   1.000
_cell.length_b   1.000
_cell.length_c   1.000
_cell.angle_alpha   90.00
_cell.angle_beta   90.00
_cell.angle_gamma   90.00
#
_symmetry.space_group_name_H-M   'P 1'
#
loop_
_entity.id
_entity.type
_entity.pdbx_description
1 polymer ?
#
loop_
_entity_poly.entity_id
_entity_poly.type
_entity_poly.pdbx_seq_one_letter_code
_entity_poly.pdbx_strand_id
1 'polypeptide(L)'
;MGNTIIDGLKERISNAISVNQSVGIMLPGNNYSDLTQALFEFMNSKPKTAWVYVTITNPYGSIEKKFGDMFDKGNIRFIDGISRAAGIYEINPNCVFIESPSQLEKILLEIMNAFRDLENNIQKYLVIDSLSSLLTYNDVSLVTEFFTHLSNRTKLEDIHSISLSIEEEMEENISKILYLKSNKIIKVRESFI
;
A
#
# COMPACT_ATOMS: atom_id res chain seq x y z
N MET A 1 24.56 -13.07 -3.29
CA MET A 1 24.59 -11.79 -4.03
C MET A 1 23.15 -11.28 -3.99
N GLY A 2 22.89 -10.17 -3.29
CA GLY A 2 21.55 -9.58 -3.23
C GLY A 2 21.10 -9.16 -4.63
N ASN A 3 19.79 -9.20 -4.87
CA ASN A 3 19.25 -8.72 -6.13
C ASN A 3 19.37 -7.18 -6.15
N THR A 4 20.31 -6.65 -6.91
CA THR A 4 20.68 -5.22 -6.97
C THR A 4 19.47 -4.30 -7.22
N ILE A 5 18.43 -4.80 -7.90
CA ILE A 5 17.19 -4.04 -8.19
C ILE A 5 16.36 -3.87 -6.90
N ILE A 6 16.14 -4.94 -6.15
CA ILE A 6 15.38 -4.95 -4.91
C ILE A 6 16.06 -4.06 -3.85
N ASP A 7 17.39 -4.20 -3.69
CA ASP A 7 18.17 -3.37 -2.77
C ASP A 7 18.06 -1.87 -3.12
N GLY A 8 18.16 -1.53 -4.42
CA GLY A 8 18.01 -0.17 -4.90
C GLY A 8 16.59 0.40 -4.68
N LEU A 9 15.55 -0.41 -4.87
CA LEU A 9 14.16 -0.01 -4.59
C LEU A 9 13.95 0.23 -3.10
N LYS A 10 14.42 -0.70 -2.25
CA LYS A 10 14.36 -0.59 -0.79
C LYS A 10 15.05 0.68 -0.27
N GLU A 11 16.24 0.98 -0.78
CA GLU A 11 16.97 2.21 -0.43
C GLU A 11 16.18 3.47 -0.83
N ARG A 12 15.64 3.52 -2.05
CA ARG A 12 14.84 4.64 -2.54
C ARG A 12 13.58 4.86 -1.70
N ILE A 13 12.88 3.78 -1.32
CA ILE A 13 11.71 3.83 -0.44
C ILE A 13 12.13 4.36 0.93
N SER A 14 13.17 3.79 1.52
CA SER A 14 13.68 4.18 2.84
C SER A 14 14.04 5.66 2.88
N ASN A 15 14.79 6.15 1.89
CA ASN A 15 15.21 7.54 1.80
C ASN A 15 14.01 8.48 1.61
N ALA A 16 13.03 8.09 0.80
CA ALA A 16 11.85 8.91 0.56
C ALA A 16 10.97 9.04 1.81
N ILE A 17 10.63 7.93 2.48
CA ILE A 17 9.69 7.94 3.60
C ILE A 17 10.32 8.47 4.90
N SER A 18 11.66 8.47 5.02
CA SER A 18 12.34 9.01 6.19
C SER A 18 12.21 10.53 6.33
N VAL A 19 11.99 11.24 5.22
CA VAL A 19 11.89 12.71 5.16
C VAL A 19 10.53 13.21 4.69
N ASN A 20 9.65 12.31 4.25
CA ASN A 20 8.33 12.65 3.73
C ASN A 20 7.26 11.79 4.39
N GLN A 21 6.17 12.40 4.84
CA GLN A 21 5.05 11.68 5.43
C GLN A 21 4.26 10.87 4.41
N SER A 22 4.23 11.31 3.15
CA SER A 22 3.44 10.65 2.09
C SER A 22 4.27 10.50 0.81
N VAL A 23 4.37 9.24 0.35
CA VAL A 23 5.15 8.84 -0.83
C VAL A 23 4.24 8.13 -1.83
N GLY A 24 4.18 8.64 -3.05
CA GLY A 24 3.57 7.94 -4.18
C GLY A 24 4.63 7.15 -4.95
N ILE A 25 4.32 5.93 -5.37
CA ILE A 25 5.19 5.10 -6.21
C ILE A 25 4.44 4.75 -7.48
N MET A 26 4.98 5.19 -8.62
CA MET A 26 4.49 4.84 -9.95
C MET A 26 5.42 3.80 -10.54
N LEU A 27 4.87 2.69 -11.01
CA LEU A 27 5.65 1.58 -11.53
C LEU A 27 4.98 0.87 -12.70
N PRO A 28 5.77 0.37 -13.68
CA PRO A 28 5.29 -0.58 -14.67
C PRO A 28 4.90 -1.92 -14.01
N GLY A 29 3.88 -2.57 -14.53
CA GLY A 29 3.36 -3.84 -13.96
C GLY A 29 4.41 -4.97 -13.87
N ASN A 30 5.38 -5.00 -14.79
CA ASN A 30 6.49 -5.97 -14.77
C ASN A 30 7.44 -5.80 -13.57
N ASN A 31 7.51 -4.62 -12.96
CA ASN A 31 8.31 -4.35 -11.75
C ASN A 31 7.54 -4.56 -10.44
N TYR A 32 6.26 -4.92 -10.51
CA TYR A 32 5.39 -5.03 -9.34
C TYR A 32 5.92 -6.03 -8.29
N SER A 33 6.36 -7.21 -8.73
CA SER A 33 6.87 -8.25 -7.82
C SER A 33 8.14 -7.80 -7.06
N ASP A 34 9.07 -7.16 -7.75
CA ASP A 34 10.33 -6.70 -7.15
C ASP A 34 10.08 -5.56 -6.17
N LEU A 35 9.16 -4.64 -6.52
CA LEU A 35 8.75 -3.56 -5.61
C LEU A 35 8.06 -4.10 -4.36
N THR A 36 7.14 -5.06 -4.50
CA THR A 36 6.43 -5.67 -3.37
C THR A 36 7.42 -6.37 -2.44
N GLN A 37 8.40 -7.12 -2.98
CA GLN A 37 9.46 -7.72 -2.18
C GLN A 37 10.28 -6.65 -1.44
N ALA A 38 10.72 -5.60 -2.14
CA ALA A 38 11.48 -4.50 -1.53
C ALA A 38 10.70 -3.81 -0.40
N LEU A 39 9.37 -3.65 -0.56
CA LEU A 39 8.50 -3.11 0.48
C LEU A 39 8.46 -4.01 1.72
N PHE A 40 8.24 -5.32 1.59
CA PHE A 40 8.21 -6.23 2.74
C PHE A 40 9.56 -6.30 3.45
N GLU A 41 10.67 -6.34 2.70
CA GLU A 41 12.00 -6.27 3.28
C GLU A 41 12.24 -4.94 4.03
N PHE A 42 11.74 -3.83 3.48
CA PHE A 42 11.80 -2.53 4.14
C PHE A 42 10.96 -2.52 5.42
N MET A 43 9.70 -2.97 5.37
CA MET A 43 8.81 -3.05 6.52
C MET A 43 9.44 -3.88 7.65
N ASN A 44 9.99 -5.03 7.32
CA ASN A 44 10.65 -5.91 8.29
C ASN A 44 11.93 -5.31 8.90
N SER A 45 12.60 -4.39 8.18
CA SER A 45 13.80 -3.70 8.68
C SER A 45 13.52 -2.59 9.70
N LYS A 46 12.23 -2.26 9.97
CA LYS A 46 11.82 -1.15 10.84
C LYS A 46 11.25 -1.67 12.17
N PRO A 47 12.05 -1.76 13.23
CA PRO A 47 11.56 -2.18 14.55
C PRO A 47 10.64 -1.10 15.15
N LYS A 48 9.72 -1.50 16.02
CA LYS A 48 8.79 -0.62 16.74
C LYS A 48 7.92 0.24 15.81
N THR A 49 7.48 -0.36 14.72
CA THR A 49 6.55 0.25 13.76
C THR A 49 5.30 -0.60 13.63
N ALA A 50 4.17 0.03 13.33
CA ALA A 50 2.93 -0.66 12.98
C ALA A 50 2.58 -0.36 11.53
N TRP A 51 2.26 -1.40 10.80
CA TRP A 51 1.93 -1.33 9.38
C TRP A 51 0.51 -1.78 9.11
N VAL A 52 -0.18 -1.02 8.27
CA VAL A 52 -1.43 -1.46 7.64
C VAL A 52 -1.17 -1.56 6.15
N TYR A 53 -1.40 -2.75 5.58
CA TYR A 53 -1.25 -3.01 4.16
C TYR A 53 -2.61 -3.30 3.54
N VAL A 54 -3.08 -2.38 2.71
CA VAL A 54 -4.33 -2.54 1.96
C VAL A 54 -4.01 -3.13 0.60
N THR A 55 -4.51 -4.32 0.32
CA THR A 55 -4.32 -4.97 -0.97
C THR A 55 -5.59 -4.94 -1.80
N ILE A 56 -5.48 -4.42 -3.02
CA ILE A 56 -6.51 -4.40 -4.07
C ILE A 56 -6.04 -5.14 -5.31
N THR A 57 -4.71 -5.24 -5.49
CA THR A 57 -4.09 -5.88 -6.66
C THR A 57 -4.03 -7.39 -6.54
N ASN A 58 -3.68 -7.91 -5.36
CA ASN A 58 -3.54 -9.35 -5.12
C ASN A 58 -4.26 -9.79 -3.85
N PRO A 59 -4.91 -10.98 -3.85
CA PRO A 59 -5.44 -11.60 -2.65
C PRO A 59 -4.37 -11.78 -1.56
N TYR A 60 -4.75 -11.57 -0.29
CA TYR A 60 -3.87 -11.76 0.86
C TYR A 60 -3.19 -13.14 0.87
N GLY A 61 -3.93 -14.22 0.59
CA GLY A 61 -3.36 -15.57 0.55
C GLY A 61 -2.25 -15.74 -0.49
N SER A 62 -2.32 -15.00 -1.62
CA SER A 62 -1.25 -14.99 -2.62
C SER A 62 -0.02 -14.23 -2.13
N ILE A 63 -0.22 -13.12 -1.43
CA ILE A 63 0.85 -12.35 -0.78
C ILE A 63 1.50 -13.17 0.31
N GLU A 64 0.72 -13.79 1.20
CA GLU A 64 1.22 -14.62 2.29
C GLU A 64 2.01 -15.82 1.77
N LYS A 65 1.52 -16.50 0.73
CA LYS A 65 2.22 -17.63 0.11
C LYS A 65 3.58 -17.23 -0.48
N LYS A 66 3.68 -16.03 -1.06
CA LYS A 66 4.89 -15.58 -1.77
C LYS A 66 5.89 -14.89 -0.85
N PHE A 67 5.41 -14.11 0.11
CA PHE A 67 6.23 -13.20 0.91
C PHE A 67 6.08 -13.41 2.43
N GLY A 68 5.31 -14.41 2.87
CA GLY A 68 4.99 -14.63 4.28
C GLY A 68 6.19 -14.83 5.19
N ASP A 69 7.30 -15.35 4.66
CA ASP A 69 8.56 -15.49 5.39
C ASP A 69 9.34 -14.16 5.53
N MET A 70 8.92 -13.13 4.78
CA MET A 70 9.59 -11.84 4.73
C MET A 70 8.96 -10.78 5.64
N PHE A 71 7.83 -11.06 6.30
CA PHE A 71 7.19 -10.11 7.17
C PHE A 71 6.83 -10.71 8.54
N ASP A 72 7.05 -9.91 9.58
CA ASP A 72 6.60 -10.24 10.93
C ASP A 72 5.09 -10.03 11.02
N LYS A 73 4.33 -11.11 11.16
CA LYS A 73 2.87 -11.10 11.25
C LYS A 73 2.34 -10.29 12.44
N GLY A 74 3.17 -10.03 13.46
CA GLY A 74 2.80 -9.20 14.60
C GLY A 74 2.78 -7.70 14.32
N ASN A 75 3.53 -7.24 13.32
CA ASN A 75 3.72 -5.82 13.03
C ASN A 75 2.92 -5.33 11.82
N ILE A 76 2.36 -6.24 11.01
CA ILE A 76 1.63 -5.92 9.79
C ILE A 76 0.20 -6.44 9.89
N ARG A 77 -0.77 -5.54 9.75
CA ARG A 77 -2.19 -5.87 9.57
C ARG A 77 -2.56 -5.69 8.11
N PHE A 78 -3.27 -6.67 7.56
CA PHE A 78 -3.74 -6.61 6.19
C PHE A 78 -5.22 -6.23 6.13
N ILE A 79 -5.57 -5.48 5.08
CA ILE A 79 -6.95 -5.24 4.67
C ILE A 79 -7.03 -5.69 3.22
N ASP A 80 -7.74 -6.78 2.99
CA ASP A 80 -7.90 -7.38 1.67
C ASP A 80 -9.24 -6.93 1.07
N GLY A 81 -9.15 -6.10 0.04
CA GLY A 81 -10.32 -5.60 -0.68
C GLY A 81 -10.70 -6.47 -1.89
N ILE A 82 -9.92 -7.51 -2.25
CA ILE A 82 -10.10 -8.22 -3.52
C ILE A 82 -10.55 -9.68 -3.36
N SER A 83 -10.13 -10.39 -2.32
CA SER A 83 -10.41 -11.83 -2.19
C SER A 83 -11.89 -12.16 -2.27
N ARG A 84 -12.74 -11.44 -1.53
CA ARG A 84 -14.20 -11.68 -1.54
C ARG A 84 -14.82 -11.46 -2.91
N ALA A 85 -14.43 -10.40 -3.60
CA ALA A 85 -14.88 -10.12 -4.95
C ALA A 85 -14.44 -11.20 -5.96
N ALA A 86 -13.30 -11.86 -5.71
CA ALA A 86 -12.81 -12.99 -6.49
C ALA A 86 -13.42 -14.36 -6.06
N GLY A 87 -14.36 -14.38 -5.09
CA GLY A 87 -14.98 -15.61 -4.59
C GLY A 87 -14.10 -16.42 -3.63
N ILE A 88 -13.05 -15.82 -3.06
CA ILE A 88 -12.15 -16.44 -2.10
C ILE A 88 -12.63 -16.12 -0.68
N TYR A 89 -13.02 -17.16 0.08
CA TYR A 89 -13.56 -17.03 1.43
C TYR A 89 -12.58 -17.60 2.45
N GLU A 90 -11.59 -16.80 2.81
CA GLU A 90 -10.60 -17.12 3.83
C GLU A 90 -10.93 -16.40 5.16
N ILE A 91 -10.42 -16.95 6.26
CA ILE A 91 -10.41 -16.32 7.58
C ILE A 91 -8.97 -16.33 8.07
N ASN A 92 -8.43 -15.15 8.37
CA ASN A 92 -7.08 -15.01 8.87
C ASN A 92 -7.04 -13.92 9.96
N PRO A 93 -6.46 -14.18 11.14
CA PRO A 93 -6.45 -13.22 12.25
C PRO A 93 -5.65 -11.94 11.94
N ASN A 94 -4.75 -11.99 10.94
CA ASN A 94 -3.92 -10.86 10.54
C ASN A 94 -4.51 -10.07 9.36
N CYS A 95 -5.68 -10.50 8.83
CA CYS A 95 -6.29 -9.88 7.65
C CYS A 95 -7.79 -9.63 7.86
N VAL A 96 -8.21 -8.40 7.60
CA VAL A 96 -9.63 -8.03 7.48
C VAL A 96 -10.01 -8.12 6.01
N PHE A 97 -11.03 -8.92 5.70
CA PHE A 97 -11.53 -9.10 4.34
C PHE A 97 -12.73 -8.19 4.08
N ILE A 98 -12.65 -7.34 3.07
CA ILE A 98 -13.72 -6.46 2.60
C ILE A 98 -14.49 -7.18 1.47
N GLU A 99 -15.81 -7.07 1.46
CA GLU A 99 -16.66 -7.77 0.49
C GLU A 99 -16.43 -7.35 -0.96
N SER A 100 -16.08 -6.09 -1.19
CA SER A 100 -15.80 -5.56 -2.53
C SER A 100 -14.84 -4.37 -2.48
N PRO A 101 -13.94 -4.24 -3.48
CA PRO A 101 -13.08 -3.05 -3.62
C PRO A 101 -13.89 -1.76 -3.84
N SER A 102 -15.18 -1.85 -4.16
CA SER A 102 -16.09 -0.70 -4.29
C SER A 102 -16.53 -0.13 -2.95
N GLN A 103 -16.32 -0.83 -1.83
CA GLN A 103 -16.67 -0.36 -0.49
C GLN A 103 -15.58 0.55 0.09
N LEU A 104 -15.31 1.68 -0.58
CA LEU A 104 -14.22 2.60 -0.21
C LEU A 104 -14.35 3.15 1.21
N GLU A 105 -15.56 3.45 1.66
CA GLU A 105 -15.83 3.89 3.04
C GLU A 105 -15.47 2.81 4.06
N LYS A 106 -15.76 1.54 3.75
CA LYS A 106 -15.41 0.42 4.63
C LYS A 106 -13.91 0.22 4.70
N ILE A 107 -13.21 0.33 3.57
CA ILE A 107 -11.75 0.30 3.52
C ILE A 107 -11.16 1.41 4.41
N LEU A 108 -11.65 2.64 4.27
CA LEU A 108 -11.21 3.78 5.09
C LEU A 108 -11.45 3.54 6.59
N LEU A 109 -12.63 3.02 6.94
CA LEU A 109 -12.99 2.70 8.33
C LEU A 109 -12.03 1.66 8.92
N GLU A 110 -11.75 0.57 8.19
CA GLU A 110 -10.85 -0.48 8.68
C GLU A 110 -9.40 -0.02 8.80
N ILE A 111 -8.94 0.85 7.90
CA ILE A 111 -7.62 1.51 8.05
C ILE A 111 -7.57 2.29 9.38
N MET A 112 -8.57 3.11 9.67
CA MET A 112 -8.58 3.91 10.90
C MET A 112 -8.73 3.03 12.15
N ASN A 113 -9.55 1.97 12.10
CA ASN A 113 -9.70 1.01 13.17
C ASN A 113 -8.38 0.30 13.48
N ALA A 114 -7.60 -0.07 12.46
CA ALA A 114 -6.33 -0.76 12.63
C ALA A 114 -5.28 0.08 13.40
N PHE A 115 -5.38 1.39 13.37
CA PHE A 115 -4.47 2.29 14.09
C PHE A 115 -5.00 2.82 15.43
N ARG A 116 -6.30 2.62 15.73
CA ARG A 116 -6.97 3.26 16.88
C ARG A 116 -6.35 2.91 18.24
N ASP A 117 -6.03 1.64 18.43
CA ASP A 117 -5.62 1.10 19.73
C ASP A 117 -4.09 1.01 19.89
N LEU A 118 -3.35 1.63 18.97
CA LEU A 118 -1.90 1.64 19.02
C LEU A 118 -1.39 2.73 19.97
N GLU A 119 -0.33 2.40 20.71
CA GLU A 119 0.36 3.35 21.56
C GLU A 119 0.92 4.55 20.78
N ASN A 120 0.92 5.73 21.37
CA ASN A 120 1.37 6.98 20.75
C ASN A 120 2.87 7.00 20.38
N ASN A 121 3.67 6.10 20.95
CA ASN A 121 5.10 5.99 20.69
C ASN A 121 5.46 5.04 19.54
N ILE A 122 4.46 4.43 18.88
CA ILE A 122 4.65 3.54 17.74
C ILE A 122 4.51 4.35 16.45
N GLN A 123 5.53 4.32 15.61
CA GLN A 123 5.46 4.92 14.27
C GLN A 123 4.50 4.14 13.37
N LYS A 124 3.53 4.84 12.79
CA LYS A 124 2.43 4.26 11.99
C LYS A 124 2.69 4.41 10.51
N TYR A 125 2.48 3.35 9.77
CA TYR A 125 2.65 3.31 8.31
C TYR A 125 1.46 2.66 7.62
N LEU A 126 1.04 3.24 6.51
CA LEU A 126 -0.01 2.74 5.62
C LEU A 126 0.57 2.46 4.23
N VAL A 127 0.27 1.29 3.68
CA VAL A 127 0.53 0.98 2.27
C VAL A 127 -0.80 0.75 1.55
N ILE A 128 -1.01 1.42 0.41
CA ILE A 128 -2.14 1.19 -0.51
C ILE A 128 -1.60 0.52 -1.77
N ASP A 129 -1.99 -0.71 -1.99
CA ASP A 129 -1.55 -1.55 -3.12
C ASP A 129 -2.74 -2.10 -3.92
N SER A 130 -3.17 -1.43 -4.96
CA SER A 130 -2.71 -0.17 -5.50
C SER A 130 -3.87 0.82 -5.65
N LEU A 131 -3.56 2.11 -5.69
CA LEU A 131 -4.56 3.14 -5.91
C LEU A 131 -5.18 3.03 -7.33
N SER A 132 -4.37 2.70 -8.34
CA SER A 132 -4.85 2.52 -9.72
C SER A 132 -5.79 1.33 -9.87
N SER A 133 -5.55 0.22 -9.17
CA SER A 133 -6.41 -0.98 -9.24
C SER A 133 -7.82 -0.73 -8.71
N LEU A 134 -8.03 0.30 -7.86
CA LEU A 134 -9.38 0.71 -7.45
C LEU A 134 -10.25 1.19 -8.60
N LEU A 135 -9.65 1.69 -9.70
CA LEU A 135 -10.37 2.16 -10.89
C LEU A 135 -11.11 1.04 -11.65
N THR A 136 -10.67 -0.20 -11.48
CA THR A 136 -11.38 -1.36 -12.05
C THR A 136 -12.78 -1.54 -11.44
N TYR A 137 -12.99 -1.03 -10.22
CA TYR A 137 -14.19 -1.26 -9.41
C TYR A 137 -14.97 0.02 -9.09
N ASN A 138 -14.40 1.19 -9.38
CA ASN A 138 -14.95 2.47 -8.98
C ASN A 138 -14.72 3.53 -10.04
N ASP A 139 -15.62 4.50 -10.10
CA ASP A 139 -15.41 5.70 -10.91
C ASP A 139 -14.24 6.54 -10.39
N VAL A 140 -13.54 7.22 -11.30
CA VAL A 140 -12.38 8.09 -10.99
C VAL A 140 -12.70 9.12 -9.92
N SER A 141 -13.91 9.69 -9.94
CA SER A 141 -14.36 10.68 -8.96
C SER A 141 -14.38 10.12 -7.53
N LEU A 142 -14.90 8.88 -7.37
CA LEU A 142 -14.98 8.21 -6.07
C LEU A 142 -13.59 7.85 -5.54
N VAL A 143 -12.69 7.35 -6.41
CA VAL A 143 -11.31 7.06 -6.02
C VAL A 143 -10.56 8.34 -5.64
N THR A 144 -10.80 9.44 -6.37
CA THR A 144 -10.21 10.75 -6.08
C THR A 144 -10.68 11.29 -4.72
N GLU A 145 -11.98 11.18 -4.43
CA GLU A 145 -12.58 11.57 -3.16
C GLU A 145 -12.00 10.72 -2.01
N PHE A 146 -12.05 9.39 -2.15
CA PHE A 146 -11.48 8.46 -1.19
C PHE A 146 -10.02 8.79 -0.86
N PHE A 147 -9.18 8.94 -1.88
CA PHE A 147 -7.75 9.23 -1.67
C PHE A 147 -7.52 10.60 -1.04
N THR A 148 -8.38 11.58 -1.34
CA THR A 148 -8.35 12.89 -0.70
C THR A 148 -8.67 12.79 0.79
N HIS A 149 -9.73 12.08 1.16
CA HIS A 149 -10.10 11.85 2.56
C HIS A 149 -9.03 11.06 3.30
N LEU A 150 -8.54 9.98 2.71
CA LEU A 150 -7.47 9.15 3.27
C LEU A 150 -6.20 9.98 3.54
N SER A 151 -5.76 10.76 2.55
CA SER A 151 -4.56 11.61 2.68
C SER A 151 -4.69 12.67 3.78
N ASN A 152 -5.89 13.24 3.95
CA ASN A 152 -6.14 14.21 5.02
C ASN A 152 -6.13 13.52 6.40
N ARG A 153 -6.75 12.34 6.51
CA ARG A 153 -6.79 11.56 7.76
C ARG A 153 -5.39 11.10 8.18
N THR A 154 -4.60 10.54 7.26
CA THR A 154 -3.23 10.10 7.56
C THR A 154 -2.35 11.24 8.05
N LYS A 155 -2.51 12.44 7.45
CA LYS A 155 -1.77 13.63 7.92
C LYS A 155 -2.18 14.07 9.33
N LEU A 156 -3.47 14.06 9.65
CA LEU A 156 -3.97 14.46 10.96
C LEU A 156 -3.57 13.48 12.07
N GLU A 157 -3.43 12.20 11.75
CA GLU A 157 -3.12 11.13 12.72
C GLU A 157 -1.64 10.73 12.72
N ASP A 158 -0.77 11.51 12.07
CA ASP A 158 0.67 11.27 11.95
C ASP A 158 1.01 9.87 11.43
N ILE A 159 0.27 9.43 10.40
CA ILE A 159 0.48 8.17 9.72
C ILE A 159 1.29 8.43 8.45
N HIS A 160 2.44 7.78 8.33
CA HIS A 160 3.20 7.77 7.07
C HIS A 160 2.50 6.90 6.03
N SER A 161 2.43 7.35 4.78
CA SER A 161 1.72 6.62 3.73
C SER A 161 2.57 6.38 2.49
N ILE A 162 2.43 5.17 1.95
CA ILE A 162 2.99 4.75 0.65
C ILE A 162 1.83 4.31 -0.22
N SER A 163 1.62 4.98 -1.36
CA SER A 163 0.56 4.64 -2.30
C SER A 163 1.15 4.19 -3.63
N LEU A 164 0.89 2.93 -4.00
CA LEU A 164 1.32 2.36 -5.26
C LEU A 164 0.33 2.69 -6.36
N SER A 165 0.83 2.89 -7.58
CA SER A 165 0.02 3.01 -8.80
C SER A 165 0.74 2.32 -9.96
N ILE A 166 0.04 1.41 -10.63
CA ILE A 166 0.52 0.69 -11.80
C ILE A 166 0.28 1.57 -13.01
N GLU A 167 1.34 1.84 -13.80
CA GLU A 167 1.28 2.83 -14.89
C GLU A 167 0.27 2.46 -15.96
N GLU A 168 0.13 1.17 -16.28
CA GLU A 168 -0.80 0.64 -17.28
C GLU A 168 -2.28 0.76 -16.88
N GLU A 169 -2.56 0.91 -15.58
CA GLU A 169 -3.91 1.05 -15.02
C GLU A 169 -4.27 2.51 -14.72
N MET A 170 -3.32 3.44 -14.91
CA MET A 170 -3.44 4.79 -14.37
C MET A 170 -4.12 5.76 -15.34
N GLU A 171 -5.19 6.40 -14.88
CA GLU A 171 -5.79 7.54 -15.55
C GLU A 171 -5.13 8.86 -15.15
N GLU A 172 -5.24 9.87 -16.02
CA GLU A 172 -4.64 11.20 -15.83
C GLU A 172 -5.06 11.85 -14.49
N ASN A 173 -6.32 11.73 -14.12
CA ASN A 173 -6.85 12.30 -12.88
C ASN A 173 -6.24 11.63 -11.63
N ILE A 174 -6.03 10.32 -11.65
CA ILE A 174 -5.37 9.60 -10.55
C ILE A 174 -3.89 9.98 -10.49
N SER A 175 -3.22 10.11 -11.61
CA SER A 175 -1.86 10.64 -11.66
C SER A 175 -1.79 12.02 -11.01
N LYS A 176 -2.68 12.94 -11.38
CA LYS A 176 -2.75 14.29 -10.80
C LYS A 176 -2.97 14.27 -9.28
N ILE A 177 -3.93 13.47 -8.80
CA ILE A 177 -4.23 13.42 -7.36
C ILE A 177 -3.08 12.78 -6.57
N LEU A 178 -2.41 11.76 -7.12
CA LEU A 178 -1.23 11.17 -6.51
C LEU A 178 -0.12 12.23 -6.34
N TYR A 179 0.16 13.04 -7.38
CA TYR A 179 1.11 14.14 -7.29
C TYR A 179 0.71 15.21 -6.28
N LEU A 180 -0.58 15.59 -6.23
CA LEU A 180 -1.06 16.63 -5.33
C LEU A 180 -1.06 16.22 -3.86
N LYS A 181 -1.24 14.93 -3.57
CA LYS A 181 -1.40 14.43 -2.19
C LYS A 181 -0.13 13.81 -1.62
N SER A 182 0.84 13.46 -2.48
CA SER A 182 2.12 12.90 -2.03
C SER A 182 3.18 14.00 -1.89
N ASN A 183 3.96 13.94 -0.81
CA ASN A 183 5.12 14.85 -0.62
C ASN A 183 6.27 14.50 -1.58
N LYS A 184 6.36 13.21 -1.96
CA LYS A 184 7.38 12.69 -2.87
C LYS A 184 6.78 11.66 -3.82
N ILE A 185 7.18 11.70 -5.09
CA ILE A 185 6.87 10.65 -6.07
C ILE A 185 8.16 9.92 -6.43
N ILE A 186 8.11 8.60 -6.37
CA ILE A 186 9.12 7.68 -6.90
C ILE A 186 8.58 7.09 -8.20
N LYS A 187 9.27 7.32 -9.31
CA LYS A 187 9.01 6.61 -10.57
C LYS A 187 10.00 5.46 -10.69
N VAL A 188 9.45 4.24 -10.72
CA VAL A 188 10.22 3.05 -11.07
C VAL A 188 10.22 2.98 -12.60
N ARG A 189 11.40 3.01 -13.20
CA ARG A 189 11.53 2.85 -14.65
C ARG A 189 11.86 1.39 -14.94
N GLU A 190 11.47 0.92 -16.12
CA GLU A 190 11.96 -0.37 -16.62
C GLU A 190 13.49 -0.37 -16.54
N SER A 191 14.04 -1.42 -15.95
CA SER A 191 15.48 -1.61 -15.94
C SER A 191 15.92 -1.76 -17.39
N PHE A 192 16.72 -0.83 -17.89
CA PHE A 192 17.41 -1.07 -19.15
C PHE A 192 18.30 -2.29 -18.96
N ILE A 193 17.97 -3.35 -19.71
CA ILE A 193 18.81 -4.52 -19.86
C ILE A 193 20.10 -4.13 -20.57
#